data_109dba168aa4eefa042bc5b6cce4700a
#
_entry.id   109dba168aa4eefa042bc5b6cce4700a
#
_cell.length_a   1.000
_cell.length_b   1.000
_cell.length_c   1.000
_cell.angle_alpha   90.00
_cell.angle_beta   90.00
_cell.angle_gamma   90.00
#
_symmetry.space_group_name_H-M   'P 1'
#
loop_
_entity.id
_entity.type
_entity.pdbx_description
1 polymer ?
#
loop_
_entity_poly.entity_id
_entity_poly.type
_entity_poly.pdbx_seq_one_letter_code
_entity_poly.pdbx_strand_id
1 'polypeptide(L)'
;GQEITIDGTKGKVYEGYINIEEKKEKIDLTLKTKIKIKVIMDLPNYAERAAATGADGVGLLRGEFINLNKREHPVYMIQSGKKDIFVAHLVENIKTVCKAFKDKPVWYRTLDAPTDEFRHLPGGENEPKEDNPMLGWRSIRRSLDQPELLKAEYEAIKQVHEAGYTKLGIMIPLVTHVKQVSEAKRIFKETTGLEPCKDIDFGIMIETPASVMIIEELCKEGISFASIGSNDLTQFTLACDRNSAKVAKLYDEMHPAVTRLIKRVLRTCHHYGVKTSICGQAGSKPEMAKFLFREKIDSIASNPDAVNTIRKIIHKLEQENSN
;
A
#
# COMPACT_ATOMS: atom_id res chain seq x y z
N GLY A 1 25.79 12.18 22.61
CA GLY A 1 24.57 11.51 22.46
C GLY A 1 23.99 10.96 23.76
N GLN A 2 22.71 11.23 23.97
CA GLN A 2 21.97 10.63 25.07
C GLN A 2 21.55 9.22 24.66
N GLU A 3 21.71 8.22 25.54
CA GLU A 3 21.23 6.85 25.32
C GLU A 3 19.72 6.81 25.54
N ILE A 4 18.99 6.22 24.60
CA ILE A 4 17.54 6.06 24.67
C ILE A 4 17.13 4.62 24.27
N THR A 5 16.04 4.13 24.83
CA THR A 5 15.38 2.89 24.41
C THR A 5 14.05 3.20 23.76
N ILE A 6 13.79 2.62 22.58
CA ILE A 6 12.54 2.80 21.82
C ILE A 6 11.74 1.51 21.86
N ASP A 7 10.52 1.58 22.41
CA ASP A 7 9.52 0.51 22.32
C ASP A 7 8.56 0.83 21.16
N GLY A 8 8.89 0.33 19.98
CA GLY A 8 8.08 0.55 18.78
C GLY A 8 6.68 -0.08 18.84
N THR A 9 6.49 -1.11 19.66
CA THR A 9 5.18 -1.77 19.86
C THR A 9 4.22 -0.88 20.65
N LYS A 10 4.76 -0.17 21.66
CA LYS A 10 3.97 0.73 22.53
C LYS A 10 4.05 2.19 22.10
N GLY A 11 4.91 2.51 21.11
CA GLY A 11 5.18 3.88 20.69
C GLY A 11 5.79 4.75 21.82
N LYS A 12 6.61 4.15 22.68
CA LYS A 12 7.23 4.84 23.82
C LYS A 12 8.73 4.97 23.64
N VAL A 13 9.27 6.09 24.10
CA VAL A 13 10.69 6.35 24.21
C VAL A 13 11.05 6.46 25.69
N TYR A 14 12.07 5.74 26.10
CA TYR A 14 12.57 5.73 27.47
C TYR A 14 13.98 6.31 27.49
N GLU A 15 14.32 7.01 28.55
CA GLU A 15 15.68 7.49 28.81
C GLU A 15 16.54 6.31 29.29
N GLY A 16 17.78 6.20 28.76
CA GLY A 16 18.71 5.11 29.06
C GLY A 16 18.35 3.76 28.43
N TYR A 17 19.13 2.75 28.77
CA TYR A 17 18.91 1.38 28.33
C TYR A 17 17.87 0.69 29.22
N ILE A 18 16.77 0.26 28.62
CA ILE A 18 15.78 -0.61 29.25
C ILE A 18 15.72 -1.92 28.44
N ASN A 19 15.93 -3.03 29.11
CA ASN A 19 15.77 -4.35 28.52
C ASN A 19 14.27 -4.62 28.29
N ILE A 20 13.81 -4.41 27.04
CA ILE A 20 12.45 -4.76 26.64
C ILE A 20 12.49 -6.22 26.23
N GLU A 21 11.94 -7.10 27.08
CA GLU A 21 11.75 -8.50 26.69
C GLU A 21 10.85 -8.58 25.44
N GLU A 22 11.45 -8.82 24.29
CA GLU A 22 10.71 -9.23 23.10
C GLU A 22 10.07 -10.60 23.40
N LYS A 23 8.80 -10.62 23.75
CA LYS A 23 8.01 -11.85 23.66
C LYS A 23 7.90 -12.23 22.19
N LYS A 24 8.87 -12.98 21.68
CA LYS A 24 8.80 -13.60 20.36
C LYS A 24 7.63 -14.59 20.40
N GLU A 25 6.45 -14.14 20.00
CA GLU A 25 5.35 -15.07 19.75
C GLU A 25 5.82 -16.12 18.74
N LYS A 26 5.69 -17.38 19.11
CA LYS A 26 6.01 -18.49 18.20
C LYS A 26 5.06 -18.41 17.01
N ILE A 27 5.61 -18.13 15.83
CA ILE A 27 4.84 -18.05 14.59
C ILE A 27 4.36 -19.45 14.24
N ASP A 28 3.05 -19.64 14.16
CA ASP A 28 2.47 -20.90 13.72
C ASP A 28 2.21 -20.86 12.20
N LEU A 29 3.15 -21.40 11.44
CA LEU A 29 3.07 -21.48 9.98
C LEU A 29 2.07 -22.53 9.47
N THR A 30 1.51 -23.35 10.36
CA THR A 30 0.53 -24.41 9.98
C THR A 30 -0.88 -23.86 9.81
N LEU A 31 -1.18 -22.72 10.43
CA LEU A 31 -2.49 -22.09 10.34
C LEU A 31 -2.77 -21.61 8.90
N LYS A 32 -3.81 -22.17 8.31
CA LYS A 32 -4.32 -21.76 6.99
C LYS A 32 -5.63 -21.00 7.16
N THR A 33 -5.83 -20.00 6.33
CA THR A 33 -7.07 -19.19 6.28
C THR A 33 -7.54 -19.03 4.84
N LYS A 34 -8.85 -18.93 4.63
CA LYS A 34 -9.45 -18.60 3.32
C LYS A 34 -9.12 -17.16 2.97
N ILE A 35 -9.35 -16.22 3.91
CA ILE A 35 -8.91 -14.83 3.79
C ILE A 35 -7.37 -14.81 3.83
N LYS A 36 -6.74 -14.22 2.81
CA LYS A 36 -5.29 -14.14 2.71
C LYS A 36 -4.73 -13.06 3.63
N ILE A 37 -3.73 -13.42 4.45
CA ILE A 37 -3.06 -12.46 5.33
C ILE A 37 -1.74 -12.05 4.68
N LYS A 38 -1.69 -10.83 4.17
CA LYS A 38 -0.55 -10.23 3.48
C LYS A 38 0.20 -9.27 4.40
N VAL A 39 1.37 -8.81 3.97
CA VAL A 39 2.13 -7.77 4.68
C VAL A 39 2.07 -6.42 3.96
N ILE A 40 2.24 -5.36 4.74
CA ILE A 40 2.61 -4.02 4.27
C ILE A 40 4.13 -3.91 4.37
N MET A 41 4.77 -3.39 3.32
CA MET A 41 6.21 -3.22 3.27
C MET A 41 6.60 -1.83 2.77
N ASP A 42 7.54 -1.23 3.49
CA ASP A 42 8.12 0.07 3.17
C ASP A 42 9.59 -0.09 2.73
N LEU A 43 10.33 -1.01 3.34
CA LEU A 43 11.76 -1.18 3.16
C LEU A 43 12.10 -2.57 2.60
N PRO A 44 12.59 -2.66 1.36
CA PRO A 44 12.91 -3.94 0.70
C PRO A 44 13.94 -4.82 1.43
N ASN A 45 14.87 -4.22 2.17
CA ASN A 45 15.88 -4.95 2.94
C ASN A 45 15.29 -5.79 4.10
N TYR A 46 14.03 -5.56 4.49
CA TYR A 46 13.31 -6.38 5.46
C TYR A 46 12.46 -7.50 4.83
N ALA A 47 12.54 -7.70 3.51
CA ALA A 47 11.68 -8.64 2.78
C ALA A 47 11.76 -10.08 3.29
N GLU A 48 12.96 -10.59 3.56
CA GLU A 48 13.14 -11.95 4.09
C GLU A 48 12.50 -12.10 5.49
N ARG A 49 12.64 -11.10 6.36
CA ARG A 49 12.00 -11.10 7.70
C ARG A 49 10.48 -11.06 7.55
N ALA A 50 9.96 -10.25 6.64
CA ALA A 50 8.52 -10.17 6.38
C ALA A 50 7.98 -11.49 5.79
N ALA A 51 8.70 -12.13 4.87
CA ALA A 51 8.32 -13.41 4.28
C ALA A 51 8.33 -14.55 5.34
N ALA A 52 9.28 -14.50 6.29
CA ALA A 52 9.38 -15.47 7.40
C ALA A 52 8.16 -15.46 8.35
N THR A 53 7.32 -14.41 8.33
CA THR A 53 6.03 -14.38 9.05
C THR A 53 5.01 -15.38 8.50
N GLY A 54 5.28 -15.98 7.34
CA GLY A 54 4.35 -16.88 6.66
C GLY A 54 3.23 -16.14 5.90
N ALA A 55 3.33 -14.82 5.74
CA ALA A 55 2.33 -14.04 5.02
C ALA A 55 2.07 -14.58 3.60
N ASP A 56 0.83 -14.41 3.12
CA ASP A 56 0.36 -14.93 1.83
C ASP A 56 0.77 -14.03 0.64
N GLY A 57 1.58 -13.01 0.88
CA GLY A 57 2.11 -12.08 -0.11
C GLY A 57 2.32 -10.68 0.47
N VAL A 58 2.60 -9.72 -0.41
CA VAL A 58 2.69 -8.31 -0.09
C VAL A 58 1.44 -7.60 -0.63
N GLY A 59 0.62 -7.09 0.28
CA GLY A 59 -0.60 -6.37 -0.08
C GLY A 59 -0.39 -4.89 -0.36
N LEU A 60 0.75 -4.35 0.09
CA LEU A 60 1.21 -3.01 -0.21
C LEU A 60 2.74 -2.95 -0.12
N LEU A 61 3.41 -2.76 -1.25
CA LEU A 61 4.80 -2.34 -1.31
C LEU A 61 4.82 -0.86 -1.70
N ARG A 62 5.28 -0.01 -0.78
CA ARG A 62 5.28 1.45 -1.00
C ARG A 62 6.48 1.88 -1.84
N GLY A 63 6.20 2.55 -2.96
CA GLY A 63 7.23 3.10 -3.85
C GLY A 63 8.01 4.26 -3.23
N GLU A 64 7.42 5.03 -2.30
CA GLU A 64 8.02 6.24 -1.73
C GLU A 64 9.37 5.97 -1.07
N PHE A 65 9.43 4.98 -0.18
CA PHE A 65 10.66 4.65 0.54
C PHE A 65 11.75 4.10 -0.38
N ILE A 66 11.38 3.43 -1.46
CA ILE A 66 12.34 2.99 -2.48
C ILE A 66 12.93 4.21 -3.18
N ASN A 67 12.07 5.15 -3.58
CA ASN A 67 12.46 6.35 -4.32
C ASN A 67 13.29 7.33 -3.47
N LEU A 68 12.88 7.58 -2.22
CA LEU A 68 13.55 8.52 -1.31
C LEU A 68 14.95 8.04 -0.87
N ASN A 69 15.23 6.74 -0.89
CA ASN A 69 16.54 6.20 -0.53
C ASN A 69 17.68 6.70 -1.44
N LYS A 70 17.39 7.16 -2.66
CA LYS A 70 18.40 7.78 -3.56
C LYS A 70 18.79 9.19 -3.14
N ARG A 71 18.07 9.82 -2.22
CA ARG A 71 18.32 11.19 -1.71
C ARG A 71 18.38 12.25 -2.82
N GLU A 72 17.83 12.00 -3.98
CA GLU A 72 17.62 12.96 -5.07
C GLU A 72 16.16 12.91 -5.50
N HIS A 73 15.65 14.04 -5.95
CA HIS A 73 14.26 14.15 -6.42
C HIS A 73 14.05 13.27 -7.68
N PRO A 74 13.04 12.38 -7.72
CA PRO A 74 12.87 11.43 -8.82
C PRO A 74 12.74 12.09 -10.21
N VAL A 75 11.94 13.15 -10.31
CA VAL A 75 11.76 13.89 -11.58
C VAL A 75 13.07 14.58 -11.99
N TYR A 76 13.81 15.14 -11.04
CA TYR A 76 15.13 15.73 -11.31
C TYR A 76 16.12 14.68 -11.85
N MET A 77 16.14 13.47 -11.28
CA MET A 77 16.97 12.37 -11.80
C MET A 77 16.64 12.08 -13.26
N ILE A 78 15.35 11.99 -13.61
CA ILE A 78 14.91 11.71 -14.97
C ILE A 78 15.34 12.84 -15.92
N GLN A 79 15.08 14.11 -15.55
CA GLN A 79 15.39 15.28 -16.36
C GLN A 79 16.91 15.53 -16.54
N SER A 80 17.72 15.11 -15.55
CA SER A 80 19.19 15.23 -15.61
C SER A 80 19.88 14.05 -16.30
N GLY A 81 19.14 13.19 -17.01
CA GLY A 81 19.67 12.05 -17.75
C GLY A 81 20.04 10.83 -16.89
N LYS A 82 19.59 10.79 -15.64
CA LYS A 82 19.81 9.66 -14.71
C LYS A 82 18.64 8.67 -14.67
N LYS A 83 17.77 8.67 -15.68
CA LYS A 83 16.57 7.80 -15.73
C LYS A 83 16.92 6.34 -15.56
N ASP A 84 17.95 5.86 -16.26
CA ASP A 84 18.35 4.44 -16.20
C ASP A 84 18.85 4.04 -14.81
N ILE A 85 19.51 4.94 -14.10
CA ILE A 85 19.94 4.73 -12.71
C ILE A 85 18.72 4.63 -11.79
N PHE A 86 17.71 5.47 -12.00
CA PHE A 86 16.46 5.46 -11.25
C PHE A 86 15.69 4.15 -11.50
N VAL A 87 15.50 3.76 -12.76
CA VAL A 87 14.82 2.52 -13.14
C VAL A 87 15.56 1.28 -12.58
N ALA A 88 16.89 1.21 -12.73
CA ALA A 88 17.68 0.10 -12.20
C ALA A 88 17.54 -0.04 -10.67
N HIS A 89 17.48 1.09 -9.96
CA HIS A 89 17.25 1.10 -8.51
C HIS A 89 15.88 0.54 -8.14
N LEU A 90 14.82 0.93 -8.84
CA LEU A 90 13.48 0.37 -8.63
C LEU A 90 13.46 -1.14 -8.90
N VAL A 91 14.07 -1.58 -10.02
CA VAL A 91 14.16 -3.00 -10.40
C VAL A 91 14.83 -3.82 -9.30
N GLU A 92 15.97 -3.38 -8.79
CA GLU A 92 16.72 -4.08 -7.73
C GLU A 92 15.86 -4.26 -6.46
N ASN A 93 15.24 -3.18 -6.01
CA ASN A 93 14.45 -3.18 -4.79
C ASN A 93 13.16 -4.01 -4.93
N ILE A 94 12.42 -3.87 -6.02
CA ILE A 94 11.21 -4.65 -6.27
C ILE A 94 11.55 -6.14 -6.41
N LYS A 95 12.62 -6.49 -7.15
CA LYS A 95 13.11 -7.87 -7.28
C LYS A 95 13.49 -8.48 -5.94
N THR A 96 14.11 -7.71 -5.05
CA THR A 96 14.46 -8.17 -3.70
C THR A 96 13.21 -8.64 -2.95
N VAL A 97 12.13 -7.87 -3.01
CA VAL A 97 10.86 -8.24 -2.38
C VAL A 97 10.22 -9.45 -3.08
N CYS A 98 10.13 -9.43 -4.41
CA CYS A 98 9.56 -10.53 -5.18
C CYS A 98 10.30 -11.85 -4.93
N LYS A 99 11.63 -11.81 -4.84
CA LYS A 99 12.49 -12.98 -4.55
C LYS A 99 12.17 -13.58 -3.17
N ALA A 100 12.02 -12.74 -2.13
CA ALA A 100 11.72 -13.19 -0.79
C ALA A 100 10.32 -13.82 -0.70
N PHE A 101 9.33 -13.31 -1.43
CA PHE A 101 7.98 -13.82 -1.44
C PHE A 101 7.71 -14.91 -2.48
N LYS A 102 8.69 -15.22 -3.36
CA LYS A 102 8.61 -16.29 -4.37
C LYS A 102 7.35 -16.18 -5.25
N ASP A 103 6.52 -17.23 -5.26
CA ASP A 103 5.29 -17.32 -6.07
C ASP A 103 4.07 -16.61 -5.46
N LYS A 104 4.27 -15.85 -4.38
CA LYS A 104 3.19 -15.10 -3.72
C LYS A 104 3.03 -13.72 -4.38
N PRO A 105 1.80 -13.15 -4.39
CA PRO A 105 1.57 -11.84 -5.00
C PRO A 105 2.31 -10.72 -4.25
N VAL A 106 2.84 -9.78 -5.02
CA VAL A 106 3.45 -8.54 -4.53
C VAL A 106 2.78 -7.38 -5.25
N TRP A 107 2.06 -6.51 -4.53
CA TRP A 107 1.39 -5.35 -5.10
C TRP A 107 2.20 -4.08 -4.83
N TYR A 108 2.84 -3.59 -5.89
CA TYR A 108 3.61 -2.35 -5.85
C TYR A 108 2.68 -1.16 -6.03
N ARG A 109 2.69 -0.23 -5.09
CA ARG A 109 1.99 1.05 -5.20
C ARG A 109 2.91 2.07 -5.88
N THR A 110 2.45 2.68 -6.97
CA THR A 110 3.17 3.78 -7.60
C THR A 110 3.30 4.96 -6.64
N LEU A 111 4.26 5.83 -6.92
CA LEU A 111 4.69 6.90 -6.02
C LEU A 111 3.52 7.74 -5.48
N ASP A 112 3.48 7.90 -4.18
CA ASP A 112 2.42 8.60 -3.43
C ASP A 112 2.98 9.59 -2.41
N ALA A 113 4.03 10.31 -2.74
CA ALA A 113 4.61 11.32 -1.86
C ALA A 113 4.04 12.71 -2.15
N PRO A 114 3.59 13.45 -1.14
CA PRO A 114 3.21 14.85 -1.27
C PRO A 114 4.42 15.78 -1.49
N THR A 115 4.18 17.01 -1.92
CA THR A 115 5.20 17.98 -2.33
C THR A 115 6.19 18.35 -1.23
N ASP A 116 5.77 18.36 0.02
CA ASP A 116 6.60 18.67 1.18
C ASP A 116 7.64 17.58 1.49
N GLU A 117 7.39 16.32 1.13
CA GLU A 117 8.36 15.23 1.23
C GLU A 117 9.50 15.34 0.20
N PHE A 118 9.23 15.92 -0.96
CA PHE A 118 10.21 16.08 -2.03
C PHE A 118 11.01 17.36 -1.97
N ARG A 119 10.47 18.43 -1.36
CA ARG A 119 11.06 19.78 -1.37
C ARG A 119 12.47 19.83 -0.81
N HIS A 120 12.80 18.99 0.15
CA HIS A 120 14.11 18.98 0.82
C HIS A 120 15.15 18.07 0.14
N LEU A 121 14.76 17.40 -0.95
CA LEU A 121 15.69 16.61 -1.73
C LEU A 121 16.43 17.48 -2.74
N PRO A 122 17.73 17.19 -3.03
CA PRO A 122 18.42 17.81 -4.17
C PRO A 122 17.59 17.68 -5.45
N GLY A 123 17.32 18.80 -6.12
CA GLY A 123 16.41 18.89 -7.26
C GLY A 123 14.94 19.10 -6.92
N GLY A 124 14.60 19.24 -5.63
CA GLY A 124 13.24 19.53 -5.15
C GLY A 124 12.97 21.00 -4.86
N GLU A 125 13.92 21.90 -5.14
CA GLU A 125 13.83 23.32 -4.81
C GLU A 125 12.64 24.01 -5.49
N ASN A 126 12.18 23.47 -6.62
CA ASN A 126 11.03 23.98 -7.39
C ASN A 126 9.69 23.32 -7.02
N GLU A 127 9.66 22.46 -6.01
CA GLU A 127 8.40 21.86 -5.56
C GLU A 127 7.44 22.94 -5.04
N PRO A 128 6.18 22.94 -5.50
CA PRO A 128 5.22 23.95 -5.08
C PRO A 128 4.98 23.87 -3.56
N LYS A 129 4.85 25.03 -2.95
CA LYS A 129 4.43 25.12 -1.54
C LYS A 129 2.90 25.06 -1.52
N GLU A 130 2.37 24.00 -0.93
CA GLU A 130 0.94 23.79 -0.76
C GLU A 130 0.54 24.00 0.69
N ASP A 131 -0.64 24.59 0.92
CA ASP A 131 -1.17 24.75 2.28
C ASP A 131 -1.67 23.41 2.86
N ASN A 132 -2.11 22.51 2.00
CA ASN A 132 -2.61 21.19 2.36
C ASN A 132 -2.00 20.10 1.44
N PRO A 133 -0.72 19.72 1.60
CA PRO A 133 -0.06 18.77 0.71
C PRO A 133 -0.76 17.41 0.60
N MET A 134 -1.43 16.97 1.68
CA MET A 134 -2.21 15.72 1.66
C MET A 134 -3.40 15.75 0.69
N LEU A 135 -3.97 16.92 0.41
CA LEU A 135 -5.07 17.14 -0.56
C LEU A 135 -4.55 17.65 -1.92
N GLY A 136 -3.26 17.86 -2.04
CA GLY A 136 -2.62 18.58 -3.13
C GLY A 136 -2.17 17.71 -4.30
N TRP A 137 -1.07 18.14 -4.89
CA TRP A 137 -0.47 17.58 -6.11
C TRP A 137 0.44 16.40 -5.79
N ARG A 138 -0.18 15.24 -5.57
CA ARG A 138 0.49 13.98 -5.22
C ARG A 138 -0.13 12.80 -5.96
N SER A 139 0.49 11.63 -5.87
CA SER A 139 -0.06 10.35 -6.34
C SER A 139 -0.40 10.39 -7.82
N ILE A 140 -1.52 9.75 -8.20
CA ILE A 140 -1.95 9.69 -9.62
C ILE A 140 -2.15 11.07 -10.25
N ARG A 141 -2.54 12.09 -9.50
CA ARG A 141 -2.69 13.46 -10.02
C ARG A 141 -1.36 13.97 -10.59
N ARG A 142 -0.30 13.85 -9.78
CA ARG A 142 1.06 14.21 -10.16
C ARG A 142 1.58 13.30 -11.27
N SER A 143 1.35 11.99 -11.14
CA SER A 143 1.84 11.01 -12.12
C SER A 143 1.27 11.21 -13.52
N LEU A 144 0.05 11.75 -13.64
CA LEU A 144 -0.54 12.09 -14.95
C LEU A 144 -0.06 13.43 -15.49
N ASP A 145 0.25 14.40 -14.62
CA ASP A 145 0.84 15.69 -15.03
C ASP A 145 2.34 15.55 -15.38
N GLN A 146 3.03 14.61 -14.74
CA GLN A 146 4.45 14.28 -14.97
C GLN A 146 4.61 12.82 -15.41
N PRO A 147 4.11 12.43 -16.60
CA PRO A 147 4.02 11.02 -17.00
C PRO A 147 5.37 10.32 -17.13
N GLU A 148 6.47 11.06 -17.26
CA GLU A 148 7.82 10.47 -17.35
C GLU A 148 8.22 9.70 -16.08
N LEU A 149 7.75 10.16 -14.90
CA LEU A 149 7.95 9.45 -13.66
C LEU A 149 7.19 8.13 -13.64
N LEU A 150 5.90 8.16 -14.00
CA LEU A 150 5.06 6.97 -14.07
C LEU A 150 5.59 5.96 -15.11
N LYS A 151 6.05 6.43 -16.27
CA LYS A 151 6.70 5.58 -17.29
C LYS A 151 7.96 4.91 -16.75
N ALA A 152 8.79 5.64 -16.00
CA ALA A 152 9.99 5.04 -15.39
C ALA A 152 9.65 3.95 -14.36
N GLU A 153 8.61 4.14 -13.55
CA GLU A 153 8.10 3.09 -12.66
C GLU A 153 7.60 1.88 -13.46
N TYR A 154 6.85 2.11 -14.54
CA TYR A 154 6.34 1.04 -15.40
C TYR A 154 7.43 0.28 -16.16
N GLU A 155 8.49 0.96 -16.60
CA GLU A 155 9.69 0.32 -17.18
C GLU A 155 10.36 -0.61 -16.16
N ALA A 156 10.47 -0.17 -14.90
CA ALA A 156 11.01 -1.03 -13.85
C ALA A 156 10.13 -2.26 -13.61
N ILE A 157 8.81 -2.09 -13.57
CA ILE A 157 7.86 -3.19 -13.40
C ILE A 157 7.96 -4.18 -14.57
N LYS A 158 8.06 -3.69 -15.82
CA LYS A 158 8.28 -4.51 -17.00
C LYS A 158 9.53 -5.38 -16.86
N GLN A 159 10.67 -4.77 -16.50
CA GLN A 159 11.94 -5.49 -16.34
C GLN A 159 11.87 -6.56 -15.23
N VAL A 160 11.15 -6.29 -14.14
CA VAL A 160 10.92 -7.27 -13.07
C VAL A 160 10.03 -8.41 -13.56
N HIS A 161 8.97 -8.11 -14.28
CA HIS A 161 8.07 -9.11 -14.87
C HIS A 161 8.80 -10.00 -15.88
N GLU A 162 9.58 -9.42 -16.80
CA GLU A 162 10.41 -10.14 -17.79
C GLU A 162 11.50 -10.99 -17.11
N ALA A 163 11.96 -10.63 -15.93
CA ALA A 163 12.88 -11.45 -15.13
C ALA A 163 12.18 -12.66 -14.45
N GLY A 164 10.90 -12.92 -14.74
CA GLY A 164 10.15 -14.08 -14.28
C GLY A 164 9.27 -13.84 -13.02
N TYR A 165 9.24 -12.63 -12.47
CA TYR A 165 8.41 -12.32 -11.29
C TYR A 165 6.99 -11.91 -11.70
N THR A 166 6.24 -12.85 -12.29
CA THR A 166 4.90 -12.63 -12.87
C THR A 166 3.77 -12.44 -11.83
N LYS A 167 4.06 -12.61 -10.54
CA LYS A 167 3.12 -12.32 -9.44
C LYS A 167 3.20 -10.89 -8.91
N LEU A 168 3.98 -10.05 -9.58
CA LEU A 168 3.99 -8.61 -9.35
C LEU A 168 2.69 -7.99 -9.90
N GLY A 169 2.08 -7.09 -9.13
CA GLY A 169 0.94 -6.30 -9.55
C GLY A 169 1.15 -4.82 -9.24
N ILE A 170 0.34 -3.97 -9.85
CA ILE A 170 0.40 -2.51 -9.73
C ILE A 170 -0.81 -2.01 -8.97
N MET A 171 -0.60 -1.05 -8.09
CA MET A 171 -1.64 -0.35 -7.34
C MET A 171 -1.54 1.16 -7.57
N ILE A 172 -2.59 1.76 -8.11
CA ILE A 172 -2.65 3.21 -8.34
C ILE A 172 -3.25 3.89 -7.11
N PRO A 173 -2.51 4.82 -6.44
CA PRO A 173 -2.99 5.52 -5.25
C PRO A 173 -3.89 6.71 -5.58
N LEU A 174 -4.63 7.20 -4.60
CA LEU A 174 -5.40 8.45 -4.56
C LEU A 174 -6.35 8.65 -5.76
N VAL A 175 -6.97 7.57 -6.22
CA VAL A 175 -7.94 7.62 -7.31
C VAL A 175 -9.19 8.37 -6.86
N THR A 176 -9.64 9.33 -7.69
CA THR A 176 -10.87 10.11 -7.49
C THR A 176 -11.75 10.14 -8.72
N HIS A 177 -11.27 9.66 -9.86
CA HIS A 177 -11.98 9.68 -11.13
C HIS A 177 -11.61 8.50 -12.02
N VAL A 178 -12.58 7.93 -12.74
CA VAL A 178 -12.36 6.77 -13.64
C VAL A 178 -11.30 7.07 -14.72
N LYS A 179 -11.31 8.27 -15.28
CA LYS A 179 -10.31 8.69 -16.29
C LYS A 179 -8.86 8.59 -15.82
N GLN A 180 -8.60 8.70 -14.51
CA GLN A 180 -7.25 8.52 -13.99
C GLN A 180 -6.80 7.07 -14.13
N VAL A 181 -7.70 6.11 -13.95
CA VAL A 181 -7.41 4.68 -14.09
C VAL A 181 -7.22 4.30 -15.56
N SER A 182 -8.13 4.74 -16.45
CA SER A 182 -8.02 4.47 -17.89
C SER A 182 -6.74 5.07 -18.48
N GLU A 183 -6.37 6.28 -18.09
CA GLU A 183 -5.14 6.93 -18.54
C GLU A 183 -3.88 6.25 -18.00
N ALA A 184 -3.87 5.87 -16.71
CA ALA A 184 -2.76 5.10 -16.14
C ALA A 184 -2.56 3.75 -16.85
N LYS A 185 -3.65 3.05 -17.19
CA LYS A 185 -3.62 1.80 -17.96
C LYS A 185 -3.11 2.01 -19.38
N ARG A 186 -3.53 3.10 -20.05
CA ARG A 186 -3.06 3.47 -21.38
C ARG A 186 -1.54 3.69 -21.37
N ILE A 187 -1.05 4.53 -20.44
CA ILE A 187 0.40 4.80 -20.29
C ILE A 187 1.15 3.49 -19.98
N PHE A 188 0.58 2.62 -19.14
CA PHE A 188 1.20 1.34 -18.82
C PHE A 188 1.37 0.47 -20.07
N LYS A 189 0.31 0.29 -20.84
CA LYS A 189 0.33 -0.52 -22.07
C LYS A 189 1.30 0.05 -23.10
N GLU A 190 1.31 1.35 -23.31
CA GLU A 190 2.22 2.02 -24.24
C GLU A 190 3.68 1.90 -23.83
N THR A 191 3.96 1.95 -22.52
CA THR A 191 5.33 1.86 -21.99
C THR A 191 5.86 0.43 -21.97
N THR A 192 5.02 -0.53 -21.63
CA THR A 192 5.47 -1.91 -21.34
C THR A 192 5.17 -2.90 -22.44
N GLY A 193 4.12 -2.66 -23.24
CA GLY A 193 3.54 -3.63 -24.16
C GLY A 193 2.69 -4.70 -23.49
N LEU A 194 2.60 -4.72 -22.15
CA LEU A 194 1.78 -5.67 -21.39
C LEU A 194 0.33 -5.17 -21.30
N GLU A 195 -0.61 -6.12 -21.28
CA GLU A 195 -2.03 -5.80 -21.13
C GLU A 195 -2.41 -5.74 -19.64
N PRO A 196 -2.85 -4.57 -19.11
CA PRO A 196 -3.28 -4.46 -17.72
C PRO A 196 -4.47 -5.37 -17.43
N CYS A 197 -4.52 -5.95 -16.24
CA CYS A 197 -5.52 -6.92 -15.77
C CYS A 197 -5.51 -8.29 -16.47
N LYS A 198 -4.69 -8.49 -17.49
CA LYS A 198 -4.53 -9.76 -18.19
C LYS A 198 -3.14 -10.36 -17.96
N ASP A 199 -2.09 -9.60 -18.29
CA ASP A 199 -0.71 -10.04 -18.16
C ASP A 199 -0.15 -9.72 -16.77
N ILE A 200 -0.71 -8.71 -16.11
CA ILE A 200 -0.33 -8.26 -14.77
C ILE A 200 -1.56 -7.81 -13.98
N ASP A 201 -1.61 -8.10 -12.68
CA ASP A 201 -2.65 -7.55 -11.79
C ASP A 201 -2.52 -6.01 -11.77
N PHE A 202 -3.59 -5.30 -12.21
CA PHE A 202 -3.65 -3.85 -12.19
C PHE A 202 -4.83 -3.42 -11.33
N GLY A 203 -4.54 -2.85 -10.16
CA GLY A 203 -5.53 -2.47 -9.17
C GLY A 203 -5.40 -1.02 -8.73
N ILE A 204 -6.28 -0.64 -7.83
CA ILE A 204 -6.36 0.73 -7.30
C ILE A 204 -6.43 0.74 -5.78
N MET A 205 -6.01 1.84 -5.19
CA MET A 205 -6.26 2.10 -3.78
C MET A 205 -7.55 2.91 -3.62
N ILE A 206 -8.44 2.40 -2.79
CA ILE A 206 -9.68 3.09 -2.40
C ILE A 206 -9.42 3.79 -1.09
N GLU A 207 -9.12 5.07 -1.16
CA GLU A 207 -8.69 5.84 0.00
C GLU A 207 -9.28 7.26 0.04
N THR A 208 -10.20 7.56 -0.89
CA THR A 208 -10.98 8.79 -0.87
C THR A 208 -12.48 8.48 -0.85
N PRO A 209 -13.32 9.28 -0.17
CA PRO A 209 -14.77 9.13 -0.28
C PRO A 209 -15.27 9.18 -1.73
N ALA A 210 -14.60 9.95 -2.60
CA ALA A 210 -14.93 10.04 -4.03
C ALA A 210 -14.80 8.68 -4.70
N SER A 211 -13.67 7.96 -4.53
CA SER A 211 -13.49 6.63 -5.11
C SER A 211 -14.53 5.61 -4.61
N VAL A 212 -14.96 5.72 -3.35
CA VAL A 212 -16.03 4.86 -2.81
C VAL A 212 -17.37 5.15 -3.48
N MET A 213 -17.66 6.42 -3.76
CA MET A 213 -18.94 6.80 -4.39
C MET A 213 -19.04 6.31 -5.83
N ILE A 214 -17.93 6.29 -6.57
CA ILE A 214 -17.84 5.84 -7.97
C ILE A 214 -17.25 4.43 -8.11
N ILE A 215 -17.32 3.59 -7.06
CA ILE A 215 -16.68 2.26 -7.08
C ILE A 215 -17.24 1.34 -8.16
N GLU A 216 -18.51 1.48 -8.50
CA GLU A 216 -19.13 0.72 -9.58
C GLU A 216 -18.50 1.04 -10.94
N GLU A 217 -18.32 2.30 -11.24
CA GLU A 217 -17.69 2.79 -12.47
C GLU A 217 -16.22 2.36 -12.54
N LEU A 218 -15.52 2.37 -11.39
CA LEU A 218 -14.14 1.87 -11.30
C LEU A 218 -14.06 0.36 -11.54
N CYS A 219 -15.01 -0.42 -11.06
CA CYS A 219 -15.09 -1.85 -11.36
C CYS A 219 -15.36 -2.09 -12.86
N LYS A 220 -16.27 -1.32 -13.46
CA LYS A 220 -16.60 -1.42 -14.91
C LYS A 220 -15.45 -1.02 -15.81
N GLU A 221 -14.57 -0.12 -15.36
CA GLU A 221 -13.32 0.20 -16.08
C GLU A 221 -12.38 -1.01 -16.20
N GLY A 222 -12.58 -2.03 -15.37
CA GLY A 222 -11.79 -3.25 -15.34
C GLY A 222 -10.53 -3.11 -14.51
N ILE A 223 -10.61 -3.45 -13.24
CA ILE A 223 -9.50 -3.52 -12.29
C ILE A 223 -9.39 -4.94 -11.73
N SER A 224 -8.17 -5.42 -11.48
CA SER A 224 -7.95 -6.76 -10.92
C SER A 224 -8.29 -6.80 -9.43
N PHE A 225 -8.04 -5.71 -8.71
CA PHE A 225 -8.29 -5.60 -7.29
C PHE A 225 -8.49 -4.16 -6.84
N ALA A 226 -9.19 -4.00 -5.71
CA ALA A 226 -9.34 -2.77 -4.97
C ALA A 226 -8.79 -2.96 -3.56
N SER A 227 -7.78 -2.16 -3.18
CA SER A 227 -7.20 -2.17 -1.83
C SER A 227 -7.63 -0.94 -1.06
N ILE A 228 -8.28 -1.12 0.08
CA ILE A 228 -8.75 -0.02 0.91
C ILE A 228 -7.57 0.59 1.66
N GLY A 229 -7.21 1.84 1.35
CA GLY A 229 -6.21 2.63 2.05
C GLY A 229 -6.82 3.25 3.31
N SER A 230 -6.87 2.47 4.41
CA SER A 230 -7.63 2.85 5.60
C SER A 230 -7.20 4.16 6.24
N ASN A 231 -5.89 4.48 6.15
CA ASN A 231 -5.38 5.70 6.76
C ASN A 231 -5.98 6.95 6.13
N ASP A 232 -5.86 7.07 4.82
CA ASP A 232 -6.32 8.24 4.06
C ASP A 232 -7.85 8.24 3.93
N LEU A 233 -8.48 7.07 3.74
CA LEU A 233 -9.94 6.97 3.74
C LEU A 233 -10.56 7.49 5.04
N THR A 234 -9.98 7.14 6.19
CA THR A 234 -10.46 7.63 7.50
C THR A 234 -10.23 9.12 7.63
N GLN A 235 -9.02 9.59 7.31
CA GLN A 235 -8.66 11.01 7.37
C GLN A 235 -9.59 11.88 6.54
N PHE A 236 -9.83 11.51 5.29
CA PHE A 236 -10.67 12.29 4.38
C PHE A 236 -12.16 12.17 4.70
N THR A 237 -12.61 11.03 5.20
CA THR A 237 -14.01 10.82 5.61
C THR A 237 -14.36 11.63 6.83
N LEU A 238 -13.46 11.68 7.82
CA LEU A 238 -13.69 12.39 9.09
C LEU A 238 -13.17 13.83 9.05
N ALA A 239 -12.58 14.29 7.93
CA ALA A 239 -11.94 15.60 7.81
C ALA A 239 -10.95 15.87 8.97
N CYS A 240 -10.18 14.86 9.35
CA CYS A 240 -9.33 14.88 10.54
C CYS A 240 -7.89 14.59 10.15
N ASP A 241 -6.99 15.55 10.32
CA ASP A 241 -5.56 15.35 10.12
C ASP A 241 -4.97 14.45 11.21
N ARG A 242 -4.61 13.22 10.83
CA ARG A 242 -4.02 12.22 11.74
C ARG A 242 -2.68 12.64 12.33
N ASN A 243 -1.97 13.58 11.68
CA ASN A 243 -0.68 14.09 12.14
C ASN A 243 -0.83 15.26 13.14
N SER A 244 -2.02 15.84 13.26
CA SER A 244 -2.29 16.92 14.20
C SER A 244 -2.70 16.36 15.57
N ALA A 245 -1.83 16.48 16.56
CA ALA A 245 -2.08 15.99 17.92
C ALA A 245 -3.39 16.51 18.55
N LYS A 246 -3.88 17.69 18.12
CA LYS A 246 -5.13 18.27 18.64
C LYS A 246 -6.37 17.54 18.15
N VAL A 247 -6.38 17.06 16.90
CA VAL A 247 -7.54 16.43 16.29
C VAL A 247 -7.38 14.92 16.06
N ALA A 248 -6.16 14.38 16.19
CA ALA A 248 -5.89 12.95 16.01
C ALA A 248 -6.76 12.03 16.90
N LYS A 249 -7.26 12.52 18.03
CA LYS A 249 -8.20 11.81 18.90
C LYS A 249 -9.57 11.55 18.24
N LEU A 250 -9.91 12.29 17.18
CA LEU A 250 -11.14 12.10 16.40
C LEU A 250 -10.96 11.06 15.28
N TYR A 251 -9.71 10.65 15.03
CA TYR A 251 -9.35 9.67 14.02
C TYR A 251 -9.70 8.27 14.52
N ASP A 252 -10.71 7.66 13.92
CA ASP A 252 -11.21 6.32 14.29
C ASP A 252 -11.56 5.54 13.03
N GLU A 253 -10.79 4.51 12.70
CA GLU A 253 -11.05 3.65 11.53
C GLU A 253 -12.30 2.79 11.71
N MET A 254 -12.78 2.61 12.96
CA MET A 254 -14.05 1.91 13.25
C MET A 254 -15.26 2.84 13.27
N HIS A 255 -15.07 4.14 13.00
CA HIS A 255 -16.18 5.10 12.93
C HIS A 255 -17.25 4.62 11.93
N PRO A 256 -18.57 4.74 12.27
CA PRO A 256 -19.66 4.26 11.41
C PRO A 256 -19.62 4.79 9.96
N ALA A 257 -19.16 6.02 9.75
CA ALA A 257 -18.99 6.58 8.40
C ALA A 257 -17.96 5.80 7.60
N VAL A 258 -16.80 5.49 8.21
CA VAL A 258 -15.69 4.75 7.56
C VAL A 258 -16.10 3.30 7.28
N THR A 259 -16.66 2.60 8.26
CA THR A 259 -17.07 1.20 8.10
C THR A 259 -18.20 1.04 7.07
N ARG A 260 -19.11 2.01 6.95
CA ARG A 260 -20.13 2.02 5.87
C ARG A 260 -19.51 2.17 4.48
N LEU A 261 -18.50 3.03 4.34
CA LEU A 261 -17.78 3.18 3.07
C LEU A 261 -17.03 1.89 2.71
N ILE A 262 -16.31 1.29 3.66
CA ILE A 262 -15.64 0.00 3.46
C ILE A 262 -16.64 -1.07 3.01
N LYS A 263 -17.77 -1.19 3.69
CA LYS A 263 -18.83 -2.15 3.35
C LYS A 263 -19.37 -1.95 1.93
N ARG A 264 -19.57 -0.70 1.50
CA ARG A 264 -19.99 -0.38 0.14
C ARG A 264 -18.96 -0.88 -0.87
N VAL A 265 -17.67 -0.60 -0.66
CA VAL A 265 -16.57 -1.08 -1.53
C VAL A 265 -16.59 -2.59 -1.66
N LEU A 266 -16.59 -3.32 -0.53
CA LEU A 266 -16.54 -4.78 -0.53
C LEU A 266 -17.72 -5.38 -1.29
N ARG A 267 -18.94 -4.92 -1.03
CA ARG A 267 -20.15 -5.42 -1.70
C ARG A 267 -20.13 -5.17 -3.21
N THR A 268 -19.75 -3.96 -3.61
CA THR A 268 -19.69 -3.61 -5.04
C THR A 268 -18.60 -4.40 -5.75
N CYS A 269 -17.39 -4.45 -5.19
CA CYS A 269 -16.29 -5.24 -5.77
C CYS A 269 -16.66 -6.71 -5.92
N HIS A 270 -17.28 -7.34 -4.92
CA HIS A 270 -17.74 -8.72 -5.00
C HIS A 270 -18.78 -8.93 -6.12
N HIS A 271 -19.72 -7.99 -6.29
CA HIS A 271 -20.71 -8.04 -7.36
C HIS A 271 -20.06 -8.06 -8.76
N TYR A 272 -18.95 -7.33 -8.93
CA TYR A 272 -18.19 -7.25 -10.18
C TYR A 272 -17.03 -8.27 -10.28
N GLY A 273 -16.85 -9.15 -9.31
CA GLY A 273 -15.76 -10.13 -9.30
C GLY A 273 -14.36 -9.52 -9.11
N VAL A 274 -14.28 -8.29 -8.59
CA VAL A 274 -13.03 -7.59 -8.29
C VAL A 274 -12.53 -8.04 -6.91
N LYS A 275 -11.26 -8.47 -6.82
CA LYS A 275 -10.64 -8.87 -5.55
C LYS A 275 -10.52 -7.69 -4.59
N THR A 276 -10.72 -7.95 -3.31
CA THR A 276 -10.70 -6.92 -2.27
C THR A 276 -9.56 -7.11 -1.28
N SER A 277 -8.97 -6.00 -0.87
CA SER A 277 -7.95 -5.96 0.18
C SER A 277 -8.13 -4.72 1.07
N ILE A 278 -7.49 -4.74 2.22
CA ILE A 278 -7.27 -3.54 3.03
C ILE A 278 -5.77 -3.40 3.30
N CYS A 279 -5.30 -2.17 3.41
CA CYS A 279 -3.98 -1.83 3.90
C CYS A 279 -4.05 -0.59 4.81
N GLY A 280 -2.93 -0.24 5.42
CA GLY A 280 -2.86 0.80 6.45
C GLY A 280 -2.95 0.22 7.86
N GLN A 281 -3.01 1.09 8.85
CA GLN A 281 -2.94 0.72 10.27
C GLN A 281 -4.11 -0.18 10.70
N ALA A 282 -5.29 0.04 10.13
CA ALA A 282 -6.48 -0.75 10.44
C ALA A 282 -6.32 -2.25 10.16
N GLY A 283 -5.55 -2.64 9.12
CA GLY A 283 -5.28 -4.03 8.80
C GLY A 283 -4.56 -4.82 9.90
N SER A 284 -3.93 -4.12 10.84
CA SER A 284 -3.23 -4.71 11.99
C SER A 284 -4.10 -4.78 13.26
N LYS A 285 -5.35 -4.27 13.22
CA LYS A 285 -6.24 -4.18 14.38
C LYS A 285 -7.22 -5.36 14.45
N PRO A 286 -7.31 -6.07 15.60
CA PRO A 286 -8.22 -7.20 15.79
C PRO A 286 -9.70 -6.90 15.52
N GLU A 287 -10.19 -5.73 15.93
CA GLU A 287 -11.57 -5.31 15.72
C GLU A 287 -11.90 -5.12 14.24
N MET A 288 -10.97 -4.51 13.49
CA MET A 288 -11.12 -4.34 12.04
C MET A 288 -11.08 -5.71 11.33
N ALA A 289 -10.18 -6.61 11.72
CA ALA A 289 -10.11 -7.96 11.14
C ALA A 289 -11.43 -8.73 11.32
N LYS A 290 -12.05 -8.65 12.50
CA LYS A 290 -13.37 -9.24 12.77
C LYS A 290 -14.47 -8.63 11.91
N PHE A 291 -14.45 -7.31 11.73
CA PHE A 291 -15.40 -6.61 10.85
C PHE A 291 -15.24 -7.05 9.40
N LEU A 292 -14.02 -7.05 8.87
CA LEU A 292 -13.71 -7.44 7.50
C LEU A 292 -14.04 -8.91 7.21
N PHE A 293 -13.83 -9.80 8.18
CA PHE A 293 -14.25 -11.19 8.07
C PHE A 293 -15.77 -11.31 7.84
N ARG A 294 -16.59 -10.58 8.61
CA ARG A 294 -18.06 -10.57 8.44
C ARG A 294 -18.49 -10.03 7.09
N GLU A 295 -17.76 -9.05 6.56
CA GLU A 295 -18.01 -8.46 5.23
C GLU A 295 -17.31 -9.23 4.08
N LYS A 296 -16.67 -10.39 4.39
CA LYS A 296 -16.11 -11.35 3.41
C LYS A 296 -14.98 -10.78 2.54
N ILE A 297 -14.08 -9.98 3.10
CA ILE A 297 -12.90 -9.48 2.38
C ILE A 297 -12.01 -10.64 1.87
N ASP A 298 -11.36 -10.49 0.73
CA ASP A 298 -10.48 -11.54 0.18
C ASP A 298 -9.10 -11.55 0.82
N SER A 299 -8.57 -10.38 1.21
CA SER A 299 -7.26 -10.30 1.87
C SER A 299 -7.14 -9.13 2.83
N ILE A 300 -6.29 -9.29 3.85
CA ILE A 300 -5.93 -8.26 4.83
C ILE A 300 -4.42 -8.09 4.80
N ALA A 301 -3.93 -6.89 4.46
CA ALA A 301 -2.54 -6.55 4.61
C ALA A 301 -2.31 -5.84 5.95
N SER A 302 -1.41 -6.38 6.75
CA SER A 302 -1.05 -5.90 8.09
C SER A 302 0.46 -5.65 8.19
N ASN A 303 0.87 -4.96 9.24
CA ASN A 303 2.30 -4.87 9.57
C ASN A 303 2.87 -6.27 9.83
N PRO A 304 4.17 -6.53 9.55
CA PRO A 304 4.76 -7.87 9.70
C PRO A 304 4.61 -8.47 11.10
N ASP A 305 4.66 -7.67 12.14
CA ASP A 305 4.47 -8.08 13.54
C ASP A 305 3.03 -8.49 13.88
N ALA A 306 2.04 -7.99 13.15
CA ALA A 306 0.63 -8.30 13.35
C ALA A 306 0.14 -9.54 12.55
N VAL A 307 0.88 -10.01 11.54
CA VAL A 307 0.47 -11.11 10.65
C VAL A 307 -0.01 -12.33 11.42
N ASN A 308 0.77 -12.79 12.40
CA ASN A 308 0.43 -13.99 13.17
C ASN A 308 -0.83 -13.80 14.00
N THR A 309 -0.97 -12.65 14.66
CA THR A 309 -2.16 -12.32 15.48
C THR A 309 -3.42 -12.24 14.61
N ILE A 310 -3.35 -11.54 13.47
CA ILE A 310 -4.49 -11.43 12.55
C ILE A 310 -4.87 -12.79 11.97
N ARG A 311 -3.87 -13.64 11.59
CA ARG A 311 -4.10 -14.99 11.10
C ARG A 311 -4.82 -15.88 12.13
N LYS A 312 -4.38 -15.85 13.39
CA LYS A 312 -5.04 -16.60 14.49
C LYS A 312 -6.50 -16.18 14.65
N ILE A 313 -6.78 -14.87 14.60
CA ILE A 313 -8.15 -14.34 14.73
C ILE A 313 -9.02 -14.82 13.56
N ILE A 314 -8.55 -14.67 12.33
CA ILE A 314 -9.32 -15.08 11.14
C ILE A 314 -9.52 -16.60 11.15
N HIS A 315 -8.49 -17.38 11.44
CA HIS A 315 -8.59 -18.85 11.52
C HIS A 315 -9.68 -19.27 12.51
N LYS A 316 -9.68 -18.69 13.72
CA LYS A 316 -10.69 -18.97 14.75
C LYS A 316 -12.10 -18.65 14.24
N LEU A 317 -12.31 -17.49 13.64
CA LEU A 317 -13.61 -17.09 13.09
C LEU A 317 -14.08 -17.99 11.95
N GLU A 318 -13.17 -18.49 11.11
CA GLU A 318 -13.49 -19.44 10.03
C GLU A 318 -13.93 -20.79 10.62
N GLN A 319 -13.31 -21.27 11.70
CA GLN A 319 -13.72 -22.51 12.38
C GLN A 319 -15.11 -22.37 13.02
N GLU A 320 -15.36 -21.25 13.71
CA GLU A 320 -16.66 -20.98 14.36
C GLU A 320 -17.82 -20.89 13.35
N ASN A 321 -17.57 -20.44 12.12
CA ASN A 321 -18.59 -20.37 11.05
C ASN A 321 -18.73 -21.64 10.20
N SER A 322 -17.86 -22.63 10.42
CA SER A 322 -17.92 -23.93 9.71
C SER A 322 -18.68 -25.00 10.47
N ASN A 323 -18.97 -24.73 11.76
CA ASN A 323 -19.81 -25.53 12.64
C ASN A 323 -21.22 -24.95 12.70
#